data_9620ddc6da8e8772eb82f598277a5d52
#
_entry.id   9620ddc6da8e8772eb82f598277a5d52
#
_cell.length_a   1.000
_cell.length_b   1.000
_cell.length_c   1.000
_cell.angle_alpha   90.00
_cell.angle_beta   90.00
_cell.angle_gamma   90.00
#
_symmetry.space_group_name_H-M   'P 1'
#
loop_
_entity.id
_entity.type
_entity.pdbx_description
1 polymer ?
#
loop_
_entity_poly.entity_id
_entity_poly.type
_entity_poly.pdbx_seq_one_letter_code
_entity_poly.pdbx_strand_id
1 'polypeptide(L)'
;GVAFSLAEVFAVFLRDLARFEARVRQAVKVPIAQHEFDALVSFDFNTGGVDRAELTAALNAGDRATAAARFMGWSRPATIVPRRRSEQSLFATGVYAGDGLADIFRADATGRVDLASRRTIAVLPLIQEARANQAGGPAESGKLLY
;
A
#
# COMPACT_ATOMS: atom_id res chain seq x y z
N GLY A 1 17.10 22.84 5.85
CA GLY A 1 16.24 21.73 5.42
C GLY A 1 14.89 22.22 5.01
N VAL A 2 14.39 21.76 3.89
CA VAL A 2 13.05 22.09 3.39
C VAL A 2 12.05 21.27 4.19
N ALA A 3 11.16 21.93 4.94
CA ALA A 3 10.06 21.25 5.60
C ALA A 3 8.93 21.05 4.59
N PHE A 4 8.54 19.79 4.36
CA PHE A 4 7.36 19.44 3.56
C PHE A 4 6.12 19.43 4.45
N SER A 5 4.99 19.92 3.93
CA SER A 5 3.71 19.72 4.57
C SER A 5 3.31 18.23 4.54
N LEU A 6 2.43 17.80 5.43
CA LEU A 6 1.90 16.43 5.41
C LEU A 6 1.19 16.12 4.08
N ALA A 7 0.47 17.08 3.51
CA ALA A 7 -0.17 16.93 2.21
C ALA A 7 0.86 16.67 1.09
N GLU A 8 2.00 17.36 1.10
CA GLU A 8 3.09 17.13 0.15
C GLU A 8 3.72 15.75 0.32
N VAL A 9 3.94 15.30 1.56
CA VAL A 9 4.45 13.95 1.85
C VAL A 9 3.48 12.88 1.31
N PHE A 10 2.19 13.02 1.56
CA PHE A 10 1.19 12.10 1.04
C PHE A 10 1.08 12.15 -0.49
N ALA A 11 1.25 13.31 -1.11
CA ALA A 11 1.26 13.43 -2.58
C ALA A 11 2.43 12.65 -3.19
N VAL A 12 3.62 12.72 -2.59
CA VAL A 12 4.78 11.91 -3.01
C VAL A 12 4.51 10.43 -2.82
N PHE A 13 3.96 10.05 -1.66
CA PHE A 13 3.60 8.66 -1.37
C PHE A 13 2.60 8.10 -2.39
N LEU A 14 1.55 8.84 -2.74
CA LEU A 14 0.56 8.41 -3.72
C LEU A 14 1.16 8.25 -5.12
N ARG A 15 2.10 9.12 -5.50
CA ARG A 15 2.85 8.99 -6.77
C ARG A 15 3.69 7.72 -6.81
N ASP A 16 4.41 7.45 -5.73
CA ASP A 16 5.22 6.24 -5.63
C ASP A 16 4.34 5.00 -5.64
N LEU A 17 3.20 5.06 -4.93
CA LEU A 17 2.23 3.98 -4.88
C LEU A 17 1.64 3.66 -6.25
N ALA A 18 1.39 4.67 -7.09
CA ALA A 18 0.83 4.49 -8.44
C ALA A 18 1.67 3.56 -9.31
N ARG A 19 2.98 3.56 -9.13
CA ARG A 19 3.89 2.64 -9.84
C ARG A 19 3.62 1.18 -9.45
N PHE A 20 3.42 0.90 -8.17
CA PHE A 20 3.11 -0.44 -7.68
C PHE A 20 1.68 -0.87 -8.06
N GLU A 21 0.74 0.05 -8.06
CA GLU A 21 -0.62 -0.19 -8.56
C GLU A 21 -0.60 -0.62 -10.03
N ALA A 22 0.18 0.05 -10.87
CA ALA A 22 0.36 -0.32 -12.28
C ALA A 22 0.99 -1.71 -12.44
N ARG A 23 1.97 -2.05 -11.61
CA ARG A 23 2.60 -3.38 -11.61
C ARG A 23 1.60 -4.48 -11.25
N VAL A 24 0.76 -4.27 -10.25
CA VAL A 24 -0.30 -5.23 -9.88
C VAL A 24 -1.28 -5.41 -11.04
N ARG A 25 -1.72 -4.32 -11.67
CA ARG A 25 -2.63 -4.40 -12.84
C ARG A 25 -2.02 -5.18 -13.99
N GLN A 26 -0.72 -5.09 -14.19
CA GLN A 26 -0.02 -5.85 -15.23
C GLN A 26 0.14 -7.33 -14.87
N ALA A 27 0.42 -7.64 -13.60
CA ALA A 27 0.68 -9.00 -13.15
C ALA A 27 -0.59 -9.84 -13.02
N VAL A 28 -1.70 -9.23 -12.59
CA VAL A 28 -2.99 -9.90 -12.36
C VAL A 28 -3.80 -9.93 -13.65
N LYS A 29 -4.20 -11.13 -14.07
CA LYS A 29 -4.91 -11.38 -15.35
C LYS A 29 -6.37 -11.75 -15.16
N VAL A 30 -6.86 -11.80 -13.92
CA VAL A 30 -8.23 -12.14 -13.56
C VAL A 30 -8.90 -10.97 -12.85
N PRO A 31 -10.24 -10.88 -12.88
CA PRO A 31 -10.96 -9.88 -12.08
C PRO A 31 -10.70 -10.09 -10.59
N ILE A 32 -10.44 -9.02 -9.87
CA ILE A 32 -10.21 -9.03 -8.42
C ILE A 32 -11.03 -7.93 -7.74
N ALA A 33 -11.34 -8.17 -6.47
CA ALA A 33 -11.98 -7.19 -5.62
C ALA A 33 -10.98 -6.11 -5.17
N GLN A 34 -11.48 -4.97 -4.71
CA GLN A 34 -10.67 -3.86 -4.22
C GLN A 34 -9.72 -4.28 -3.10
N HIS A 35 -10.19 -5.05 -2.13
CA HIS A 35 -9.36 -5.51 -1.02
C HIS A 35 -8.24 -6.47 -1.45
N GLU A 36 -8.49 -7.30 -2.46
CA GLU A 36 -7.47 -8.17 -3.05
C GLU A 36 -6.39 -7.32 -3.74
N PHE A 37 -6.81 -6.32 -4.49
CA PHE A 37 -5.89 -5.36 -5.13
C PHE A 37 -5.04 -4.61 -4.11
N ASP A 38 -5.65 -4.08 -3.05
CA ASP A 38 -4.95 -3.33 -2.01
C ASP A 38 -3.92 -4.19 -1.27
N ALA A 39 -4.26 -5.44 -0.98
CA ALA A 39 -3.31 -6.39 -0.38
C ALA A 39 -2.11 -6.67 -1.30
N LEU A 40 -2.34 -6.82 -2.58
CA LEU A 40 -1.28 -7.05 -3.57
C LEU A 40 -0.40 -5.81 -3.77
N VAL A 41 -0.97 -4.62 -3.75
CA VAL A 41 -0.20 -3.36 -3.81
C VAL A 41 0.70 -3.22 -2.59
N SER A 42 0.19 -3.48 -1.40
CA SER A 42 0.99 -3.49 -0.17
C SER A 42 2.12 -4.51 -0.23
N PHE A 43 1.83 -5.71 -0.71
CA PHE A 43 2.82 -6.77 -0.94
C PHE A 43 3.92 -6.31 -1.90
N ASP A 44 3.57 -5.78 -3.05
CA ASP A 44 4.54 -5.35 -4.07
C ASP A 44 5.35 -4.13 -3.63
N PHE A 45 4.71 -3.19 -2.92
CA PHE A 45 5.39 -2.04 -2.32
C PHE A 45 6.53 -2.45 -1.39
N ASN A 46 6.34 -3.52 -0.63
CA ASN A 46 7.36 -4.03 0.29
C ASN A 46 8.36 -4.97 -0.38
N THR A 47 7.92 -5.82 -1.32
CA THR A 47 8.74 -6.91 -1.87
C THR A 47 9.27 -6.64 -3.28
N GLY A 48 8.56 -5.85 -4.08
CA GLY A 48 8.82 -5.71 -5.51
C GLY A 48 8.63 -7.01 -6.30
N GLY A 49 7.86 -7.96 -5.79
CA GLY A 49 7.82 -9.33 -6.28
C GLY A 49 6.51 -9.81 -6.88
N VAL A 50 5.50 -8.96 -7.05
CA VAL A 50 4.17 -9.40 -7.50
C VAL A 50 4.17 -10.11 -8.84
N ASP A 51 5.07 -9.74 -9.74
CA ASP A 51 5.19 -10.30 -11.10
C ASP A 51 5.72 -11.73 -11.11
N ARG A 52 6.47 -12.14 -10.12
CA ARG A 52 7.12 -13.46 -10.02
C ARG A 52 6.63 -14.33 -8.85
N ALA A 53 5.73 -13.79 -8.02
CA ALA A 53 5.26 -14.48 -6.84
C ALA A 53 4.31 -15.64 -7.18
N GLU A 54 4.45 -16.76 -6.46
CA GLU A 54 3.54 -17.90 -6.59
C GLU A 54 2.10 -17.55 -6.26
N LEU A 55 1.90 -16.57 -5.36
CA LEU A 55 0.54 -16.08 -5.03
C LEU A 55 -0.14 -15.47 -6.26
N THR A 56 0.58 -14.75 -7.10
CA THR A 56 0.04 -14.16 -8.33
C THR A 56 -0.27 -15.24 -9.37
N ALA A 57 0.59 -16.23 -9.50
CA ALA A 57 0.35 -17.38 -10.38
C ALA A 57 -0.91 -18.17 -9.96
N ALA A 58 -1.07 -18.43 -8.66
CA ALA A 58 -2.25 -19.09 -8.11
C ALA A 58 -3.53 -18.26 -8.35
N LEU A 59 -3.47 -16.95 -8.12
CA LEU A 59 -4.59 -16.05 -8.36
C LEU A 59 -5.01 -16.04 -9.83
N ASN A 60 -4.04 -15.97 -10.75
CA ASN A 60 -4.29 -16.00 -12.19
C ASN A 60 -4.86 -17.35 -12.67
N ALA A 61 -4.60 -18.43 -11.94
CA ALA A 61 -5.21 -19.73 -12.14
C ALA A 61 -6.62 -19.86 -11.53
N GLY A 62 -7.11 -18.81 -10.84
CA GLY A 62 -8.42 -18.78 -10.18
C GLY A 62 -8.42 -19.39 -8.79
N ASP A 63 -7.28 -19.79 -8.26
CA ASP A 63 -7.14 -20.41 -6.93
C ASP A 63 -6.80 -19.36 -5.86
N ARG A 64 -7.83 -18.68 -5.35
CA ARG A 64 -7.71 -17.66 -4.32
C ARG A 64 -7.24 -18.19 -2.98
N ALA A 65 -7.61 -19.42 -2.62
CA ALA A 65 -7.20 -20.03 -1.37
C ALA A 65 -5.68 -20.26 -1.33
N THR A 66 -5.13 -20.82 -2.39
CA THR A 66 -3.68 -20.98 -2.53
C THR A 66 -2.98 -19.63 -2.62
N ALA A 67 -3.53 -18.67 -3.36
CA ALA A 67 -2.97 -17.31 -3.44
C ALA A 67 -2.84 -16.68 -2.03
N ALA A 68 -3.89 -16.75 -1.22
CA ALA A 68 -3.86 -16.25 0.15
C ALA A 68 -2.79 -16.94 1.01
N ALA A 69 -2.68 -18.25 0.93
CA ALA A 69 -1.67 -19.01 1.69
C ALA A 69 -0.23 -18.63 1.28
N ARG A 70 0.01 -18.30 0.01
CA ARG A 70 1.34 -17.99 -0.52
C ARG A 70 1.91 -16.63 -0.11
N PHE A 71 1.11 -15.73 0.46
CA PHE A 71 1.65 -14.51 1.08
C PHE A 71 2.73 -14.84 2.11
N MET A 72 2.52 -15.89 2.91
CA MET A 72 3.44 -16.27 3.98
C MET A 72 4.77 -16.85 3.49
N GLY A 73 4.89 -17.20 2.22
CA GLY A 73 6.17 -17.56 1.59
C GLY A 73 7.18 -16.41 1.54
N TRP A 74 6.73 -15.17 1.73
CA TRP A 74 7.55 -13.95 1.69
C TRP A 74 7.75 -13.34 3.08
N SER A 75 7.96 -14.16 4.09
CA SER A 75 7.98 -13.80 5.51
C SER A 75 9.39 -13.63 6.10
N ARG A 76 10.37 -13.33 5.28
CA ARG A 76 11.75 -13.08 5.74
C ARG A 76 12.20 -11.65 5.44
N PRO A 77 12.90 -11.00 6.38
CA PRO A 77 13.22 -11.43 7.75
C PRO A 77 11.97 -11.56 8.62
N ALA A 78 12.08 -12.17 9.80
CA ALA A 78 10.94 -12.45 10.69
C ALA A 78 10.15 -11.18 11.11
N THR A 79 10.78 -10.02 11.10
CA THR A 79 10.16 -8.71 11.38
C THR A 79 9.05 -8.34 10.40
N ILE A 80 9.03 -8.95 9.21
CA ILE A 80 7.99 -8.69 8.19
C ILE A 80 6.74 -9.57 8.34
N VAL A 81 6.78 -10.58 9.20
CA VAL A 81 5.67 -11.53 9.40
C VAL A 81 4.35 -10.83 9.73
N PRO A 82 4.27 -9.85 10.65
CA PRO A 82 3.02 -9.17 10.94
C PRO A 82 2.43 -8.50 9.70
N ARG A 83 3.26 -7.89 8.85
CA ARG A 83 2.83 -7.27 7.60
C ARG A 83 2.26 -8.30 6.63
N ARG A 84 2.96 -9.42 6.42
CA ARG A 84 2.46 -10.50 5.54
C ARG A 84 1.12 -11.07 6.01
N ARG A 85 0.96 -11.25 7.32
CA ARG A 85 -0.30 -11.71 7.91
C ARG A 85 -1.43 -10.71 7.70
N SER A 86 -1.15 -9.42 7.85
CA SER A 86 -2.15 -8.37 7.60
C SER A 86 -2.59 -8.35 6.14
N GLU A 87 -1.64 -8.47 5.22
CA GLU A 87 -1.94 -8.53 3.77
C GLU A 87 -2.72 -9.79 3.41
N GLN A 88 -2.32 -10.94 3.93
CA GLN A 88 -3.03 -12.21 3.75
C GLN A 88 -4.47 -12.13 4.26
N SER A 89 -4.67 -11.59 5.45
CA SER A 89 -5.99 -11.42 6.06
C SER A 89 -6.87 -10.48 5.24
N LEU A 90 -6.34 -9.34 4.81
CA LEU A 90 -7.06 -8.40 3.96
C LEU A 90 -7.47 -9.07 2.64
N PHE A 91 -6.55 -9.77 2.00
CA PHE A 91 -6.80 -10.48 0.75
C PHE A 91 -7.92 -11.51 0.90
N ALA A 92 -7.87 -12.31 1.97
CA ALA A 92 -8.81 -13.41 2.18
C ALA A 92 -10.19 -12.96 2.67
N THR A 93 -10.26 -11.92 3.49
CA THR A 93 -11.49 -11.55 4.21
C THR A 93 -12.13 -10.25 3.75
N GLY A 94 -11.38 -9.36 3.13
CA GLY A 94 -11.86 -8.01 2.79
C GLY A 94 -12.03 -7.07 3.98
N VAL A 95 -11.55 -7.46 5.16
CA VAL A 95 -11.62 -6.63 6.36
C VAL A 95 -10.34 -5.80 6.49
N TYR A 96 -10.48 -4.48 6.40
CA TYR A 96 -9.37 -3.55 6.60
C TYR A 96 -9.03 -3.42 8.07
N ALA A 97 -7.74 -3.57 8.41
CA ALA A 97 -7.25 -3.34 9.75
C ALA A 97 -7.01 -1.84 9.99
N GLY A 98 -7.17 -1.41 11.24
CA GLY A 98 -6.85 -0.06 11.69
C GLY A 98 -8.06 0.84 11.82
N ASP A 99 -7.83 1.97 12.48
CA ASP A 99 -8.83 3.00 12.81
C ASP A 99 -8.67 4.27 11.96
N GLY A 100 -7.84 4.23 10.92
CA GLY A 100 -7.52 5.38 10.08
C GLY A 100 -6.54 6.36 10.72
N LEU A 101 -5.91 5.99 11.82
CA LEU A 101 -4.89 6.77 12.51
C LEU A 101 -3.49 6.29 12.12
N ALA A 102 -2.53 7.19 12.14
CA ALA A 102 -1.12 6.89 11.97
C ALA A 102 -0.27 7.73 12.92
N ASP A 103 0.81 7.13 13.40
CA ASP A 103 1.81 7.87 14.18
C ASP A 103 2.85 8.47 13.23
N ILE A 104 3.11 9.75 13.42
CA ILE A 104 4.17 10.47 12.72
C ILE A 104 5.23 10.94 13.70
N PHE A 105 6.44 11.03 13.21
CA PHE A 105 7.62 11.46 13.96
C PHE A 105 8.35 12.53 13.17
N ARG A 106 9.06 13.42 13.88
CA ARG A 106 10.03 14.31 13.24
C ARG A 106 11.31 13.56 12.91
N ALA A 107 11.91 13.89 11.79
CA ALA A 107 13.26 13.45 11.44
C ALA A 107 14.13 14.69 11.19
N ASP A 108 15.42 14.57 11.54
CA ASP A 108 16.39 15.60 11.21
C ASP A 108 16.85 15.52 9.74
N ALA A 109 17.71 16.43 9.33
CA ALA A 109 18.22 16.49 7.96
C ALA A 109 19.03 15.25 7.54
N THR A 110 19.47 14.43 8.50
CA THR A 110 20.18 13.16 8.24
C THR A 110 19.25 11.95 8.18
N GLY A 111 17.93 12.15 8.41
CA GLY A 111 16.93 11.09 8.44
C GLY A 111 16.83 10.39 9.81
N ARG A 112 17.51 10.88 10.84
CA ARG A 112 17.39 10.34 12.19
C ARG A 112 16.04 10.72 12.80
N VAL A 113 15.29 9.71 13.24
CA VAL A 113 13.95 9.88 13.79
C VAL A 113 13.99 10.24 15.27
N ASP A 114 13.28 11.29 15.65
CA ASP A 114 13.01 11.65 17.04
C ASP A 114 11.76 10.94 17.55
N LEU A 115 11.96 9.86 18.27
CA LEU A 115 10.85 9.04 18.80
C LEU A 115 10.02 9.78 19.88
N ALA A 116 10.58 10.79 20.52
CA ALA A 116 9.87 11.60 21.50
C ALA A 116 8.86 12.58 20.85
N SER A 117 9.03 12.84 19.56
CA SER A 117 8.14 13.72 18.78
C SER A 117 6.87 13.06 18.27
N ARG A 118 6.56 11.85 18.72
CA ARG A 118 5.39 11.07 18.29
C ARG A 118 4.10 11.91 18.35
N ARG A 119 3.37 11.91 17.23
CA ARG A 119 2.03 12.50 17.13
C ARG A 119 1.13 11.57 16.33
N THR A 120 -0.04 11.26 16.88
CA THR A 120 -1.05 10.48 16.20
C THR A 120 -1.96 11.40 15.40
N ILE A 121 -2.16 11.09 14.13
CA ILE A 121 -2.97 11.89 13.21
C ILE A 121 -4.01 11.04 12.48
N ALA A 122 -5.11 11.68 12.09
CA ALA A 122 -6.08 11.08 11.17
C ALA A 122 -5.52 11.16 9.75
N VAL A 123 -5.34 10.00 9.11
CA VAL A 123 -4.66 9.89 7.80
C VAL A 123 -5.62 10.17 6.65
N LEU A 124 -6.88 9.73 6.75
CA LEU A 124 -7.82 9.79 5.63
C LEU A 124 -8.06 11.21 5.10
N PRO A 125 -8.28 12.25 5.93
CA PRO A 125 -8.43 13.62 5.43
C PRO A 125 -7.20 14.12 4.66
N LEU A 126 -5.99 13.74 5.10
CA LEU A 126 -4.74 14.14 4.45
C LEU A 126 -4.56 13.43 3.10
N ILE A 127 -4.93 12.17 3.01
CA ILE A 127 -4.92 11.43 1.74
C ILE A 127 -5.93 12.04 0.78
N GLN A 128 -7.12 12.39 1.24
CA GLN A 128 -8.15 13.05 0.42
C GLN A 128 -7.67 14.41 -0.09
N GLU A 129 -7.04 15.22 0.75
CA GLU A 129 -6.43 16.49 0.35
C GLU A 129 -5.33 16.30 -0.69
N ALA A 130 -4.43 15.36 -0.48
CA ALA A 130 -3.35 15.05 -1.42
C ALA A 130 -3.89 14.57 -2.78
N ARG A 131 -4.94 13.76 -2.79
CA ARG A 131 -5.61 13.31 -4.00
C ARG A 131 -6.31 14.46 -4.73
N ALA A 132 -6.98 15.35 -4.02
CA ALA A 132 -7.61 16.53 -4.59
C ALA A 132 -6.59 17.45 -5.26
N ASN A 133 -5.42 17.64 -4.64
CA ASN A 133 -4.32 18.44 -5.19
C ASN A 133 -3.70 17.79 -6.45
N GLN A 134 -3.67 16.46 -6.54
CA GLN A 134 -3.24 15.76 -7.74
C GLN A 134 -4.26 15.82 -8.87
N ALA A 135 -5.55 15.81 -8.55
CA ALA A 135 -6.66 15.92 -9.50
C ALA A 135 -6.81 17.32 -10.09
N GLY A 136 -6.15 18.36 -9.57
CA GLY A 136 -6.08 19.71 -10.12
C GLY A 136 -5.23 19.85 -11.40
N GLY A 137 -4.67 18.76 -11.91
CA GLY A 137 -4.14 18.67 -13.28
C GLY A 137 -5.27 18.45 -14.29
N PRO A 138 -5.01 18.54 -15.62
CA PRO A 138 -6.05 18.32 -16.63
C PRO A 138 -6.75 16.99 -16.34
N ALA A 139 -8.07 17.07 -16.17
CA ALA A 139 -8.92 15.98 -15.78
C ALA A 139 -8.81 14.82 -16.76
N GLU A 140 -7.93 13.89 -16.50
CA GLU A 140 -8.26 12.54 -16.80
C GLU A 140 -9.22 12.10 -15.69
N SER A 141 -10.47 11.99 -16.05
CA SER A 141 -11.49 11.33 -15.26
C SER A 141 -11.20 9.82 -15.23
N GLY A 142 -9.99 9.49 -14.86
CA GLY A 142 -9.64 8.19 -14.39
C GLY A 142 -10.32 8.06 -13.04
N LYS A 143 -11.40 7.29 -12.97
CA LYS A 143 -11.81 6.72 -11.73
C LYS A 143 -10.54 6.31 -11.01
N LEU A 144 -10.29 6.88 -9.83
CA LEU A 144 -9.40 6.30 -8.86
C LEU A 144 -10.02 4.97 -8.42
N LEU A 145 -9.98 4.04 -9.32
CA LEU A 145 -10.04 2.64 -9.04
C LEU A 145 -8.60 2.28 -8.72
N TYR A 146 -8.36 2.21 -7.43
CA TYR A 146 -7.19 1.50 -7.07
C TYR A 146 -7.03 0.28 -7.91
#